data_d2752b22f9ed198c3744e538de9639c3
#
_entry.id   d2752b22f9ed198c3744e538de9639c3
#
_cell.length_a   1.000
_cell.length_b   1.000
_cell.length_c   1.000
_cell.angle_alpha   90.00
_cell.angle_beta   90.00
_cell.angle_gamma   90.00
#
_symmetry.space_group_name_H-M   'P 1'
#
loop_
_entity.id
_entity.type
_entity.pdbx_description
1 polymer ?
#
loop_
_entity_poly.entity_id
_entity_poly.type
_entity_poly.pdbx_seq_one_letter_code
_entity_poly.pdbx_strand_id
1 'polypeptide(L)'
;MRMQTRLSLAATGVIAIVAISIGSASVINHFNSAVNNIDAQLQSAINTVGASERDPITAVLEYTNYSEIPLAVTYVSADRSVAALSGNRNLITKAPSDLFLKQASTKAQNYGDAEDLRVKTLYIGDKEYLIFVSSLSPVLKDRSNEIRILIVAVLVFVSIGVLILSTFIHSDISKLQRLIQSATDIAQGETDVPLPEPTGKSEVDELTVALDTMIGTLQKTVDAERGIQKSMQNFLGDASHELRTPLTVIKSYVELISPGNNLTPAQTDRAHTRVKSQIERMESLIGDLLLLAELGERKEHTKDSVNLSIAMQQALDDLHTLQPNRNIVSNLASDTYIYASRHLVDQLLANTFSNIERHTPIDSPIEISLIKANHMVTLTIEDAGAGLPIDVYERGITHFQRFDPSRSRDTGGSGLGMSIMAAIVEENGGSIELFPSKFGGLGTRFSFPGAELSL
;
A
#
# COMPACT_ATOMS: atom_id res chain seq x y z
N MET A 1 22.28 -8.62 16.00
CA MET A 1 22.76 -8.84 14.61
C MET A 1 21.61 -8.45 13.68
N ARG A 2 21.79 -7.45 12.81
CA ARG A 2 20.75 -6.96 11.91
C ARG A 2 20.31 -8.05 10.95
N MET A 3 19.05 -8.10 10.56
CA MET A 3 18.47 -9.09 9.64
C MET A 3 19.31 -9.29 8.36
N GLN A 4 19.87 -8.20 7.83
CA GLN A 4 20.84 -8.19 6.73
C GLN A 4 22.01 -9.16 6.92
N THR A 5 22.68 -9.08 8.07
CA THR A 5 23.88 -9.89 8.36
C THR A 5 23.55 -11.38 8.45
N ARG A 6 22.35 -11.72 8.93
CA ARG A 6 21.92 -13.12 9.00
C ARG A 6 21.61 -13.71 7.62
N LEU A 7 20.89 -12.94 6.76
CA LEU A 7 20.58 -13.36 5.39
C LEU A 7 21.83 -13.49 4.52
N SER A 8 22.72 -12.51 4.60
CA SER A 8 23.99 -12.52 3.88
C SER A 8 24.88 -13.70 4.30
N LEU A 9 25.01 -13.97 5.61
CA LEU A 9 25.77 -15.11 6.13
C LEU A 9 25.17 -16.45 5.69
N ALA A 10 23.85 -16.62 5.75
CA ALA A 10 23.19 -17.84 5.35
C ALA A 10 23.37 -18.12 3.84
N ALA A 11 23.16 -17.11 2.99
CA ALA A 11 23.33 -17.25 1.54
C ALA A 11 24.78 -17.53 1.16
N THR A 12 25.75 -16.83 1.79
CA THR A 12 27.18 -17.09 1.61
C THR A 12 27.55 -18.51 2.00
N GLY A 13 27.02 -19.02 3.12
CA GLY A 13 27.25 -20.39 3.59
C GLY A 13 26.75 -21.43 2.58
N VAL A 14 25.57 -21.24 2.01
CA VAL A 14 25.00 -22.13 0.98
C VAL A 14 25.86 -22.13 -0.29
N ILE A 15 26.25 -20.95 -0.79
CA ILE A 15 27.12 -20.82 -1.96
C ILE A 15 28.47 -21.55 -1.74
N ALA A 16 29.08 -21.35 -0.56
CA ALA A 16 30.35 -21.99 -0.23
C ALA A 16 30.22 -23.53 -0.17
N ILE A 17 29.18 -24.05 0.45
CA ILE A 17 28.91 -25.49 0.55
C ILE A 17 28.73 -26.11 -0.84
N VAL A 18 27.95 -25.50 -1.70
CA VAL A 18 27.70 -25.98 -3.08
C VAL A 18 28.99 -25.97 -3.88
N ALA A 19 29.77 -24.89 -3.84
CA ALA A 19 31.03 -24.77 -4.57
C ALA A 19 32.07 -25.80 -4.10
N ILE A 20 32.19 -25.99 -2.79
CA ILE A 20 33.10 -27.02 -2.22
C ILE A 20 32.63 -28.43 -2.61
N SER A 21 31.33 -28.72 -2.55
CA SER A 21 30.80 -30.05 -2.86
C SER A 21 31.04 -30.42 -4.34
N ILE A 22 30.73 -29.53 -5.26
CA ILE A 22 30.93 -29.75 -6.71
C ILE A 22 32.42 -29.86 -7.03
N GLY A 23 33.26 -28.97 -6.49
CA GLY A 23 34.69 -28.95 -6.72
C GLY A 23 35.37 -30.18 -6.14
N SER A 24 35.05 -30.61 -4.94
CA SER A 24 35.58 -31.82 -4.33
C SER A 24 35.20 -33.08 -5.12
N ALA A 25 33.96 -33.18 -5.59
CA ALA A 25 33.51 -34.27 -6.43
C ALA A 25 34.30 -34.32 -7.76
N SER A 26 34.59 -33.16 -8.35
CA SER A 26 35.40 -33.04 -9.59
C SER A 26 36.84 -33.54 -9.39
N VAL A 27 37.53 -33.07 -8.33
CA VAL A 27 38.89 -33.49 -7.98
C VAL A 27 38.99 -34.98 -7.70
N ILE A 28 38.03 -35.54 -6.94
CA ILE A 28 37.96 -36.99 -6.64
C ILE A 28 37.76 -37.79 -7.93
N ASN A 29 36.87 -37.35 -8.79
CA ASN A 29 36.55 -38.06 -10.03
C ASN A 29 37.72 -38.06 -10.99
N HIS A 30 38.43 -36.91 -11.14
CA HIS A 30 39.60 -36.79 -11.96
C HIS A 30 40.78 -37.66 -11.45
N PHE A 31 41.03 -37.63 -10.13
CA PHE A 31 41.99 -38.50 -9.48
C PHE A 31 41.68 -39.99 -9.70
N ASN A 32 40.48 -40.42 -9.46
CA ASN A 32 40.07 -41.81 -9.68
C ASN A 32 40.21 -42.24 -11.15
N SER A 33 39.89 -41.35 -12.08
CA SER A 33 40.05 -41.61 -13.52
C SER A 33 41.51 -41.77 -13.89
N ALA A 34 42.38 -40.92 -13.34
CA ALA A 34 43.83 -41.02 -13.60
C ALA A 34 44.43 -42.33 -13.02
N VAL A 35 44.05 -42.73 -11.81
CA VAL A 35 44.46 -44.00 -11.21
C VAL A 35 43.96 -45.18 -12.02
N ASN A 36 42.68 -45.17 -12.44
CA ASN A 36 42.12 -46.25 -13.26
C ASN A 36 42.81 -46.37 -14.62
N ASN A 37 43.23 -45.25 -15.20
CA ASN A 37 44.03 -45.27 -16.42
C ASN A 37 45.38 -45.97 -16.21
N ILE A 38 46.09 -45.66 -15.11
CA ILE A 38 47.34 -46.35 -14.73
C ILE A 38 47.07 -47.85 -14.51
N ASP A 39 46.01 -48.21 -13.81
CA ASP A 39 45.65 -49.62 -13.60
C ASP A 39 45.37 -50.37 -14.90
N ALA A 40 44.73 -49.72 -15.86
CA ALA A 40 44.47 -50.27 -17.19
C ALA A 40 45.79 -50.48 -17.99
N GLN A 41 46.70 -49.49 -17.88
CA GLN A 41 48.03 -49.60 -18.53
C GLN A 41 48.86 -50.76 -17.93
N LEU A 42 48.87 -50.88 -16.58
CA LEU A 42 49.55 -52.01 -15.89
C LEU A 42 48.94 -53.36 -16.30
N GLN A 43 47.61 -53.42 -16.39
CA GLN A 43 46.92 -54.64 -16.81
C GLN A 43 47.23 -54.99 -18.28
N SER A 44 47.24 -54.01 -19.17
CA SER A 44 47.61 -54.19 -20.58
C SER A 44 49.00 -54.73 -20.74
N ALA A 45 49.97 -54.15 -20.00
CA ALA A 45 51.35 -54.61 -19.99
C ALA A 45 51.51 -56.08 -19.53
N ILE A 46 50.81 -56.43 -18.44
CA ILE A 46 50.81 -57.79 -17.93
C ILE A 46 50.18 -58.78 -18.94
N ASN A 47 49.06 -58.41 -19.56
CA ASN A 47 48.43 -59.24 -20.55
C ASN A 47 49.30 -59.49 -21.77
N THR A 48 50.03 -58.42 -22.24
CA THR A 48 50.92 -58.53 -23.38
C THR A 48 52.11 -59.44 -23.08
N VAL A 49 52.73 -59.26 -21.91
CA VAL A 49 53.88 -60.09 -21.47
C VAL A 49 53.42 -61.51 -21.15
N GLY A 50 52.30 -61.71 -20.49
CA GLY A 50 51.78 -63.01 -20.13
C GLY A 50 51.24 -63.86 -21.31
N ALA A 51 50.88 -63.23 -22.41
CA ALA A 51 50.44 -63.87 -23.63
C ALA A 51 51.62 -64.23 -24.57
N SER A 52 52.83 -63.82 -24.29
CA SER A 52 54.02 -64.11 -25.06
C SER A 52 54.42 -65.57 -24.94
N GLU A 53 54.69 -66.26 -26.05
CA GLU A 53 55.26 -67.64 -26.07
C GLU A 53 56.76 -67.69 -25.69
N ARG A 54 57.34 -66.53 -25.46
CA ARG A 54 58.78 -66.40 -25.10
C ARG A 54 58.92 -66.44 -23.55
N ASP A 55 60.20 -66.64 -23.18
CA ASP A 55 60.59 -66.49 -21.74
C ASP A 55 60.03 -65.12 -21.18
N PRO A 56 59.34 -65.10 -20.04
CA PRO A 56 58.76 -63.86 -19.51
C PRO A 56 59.73 -62.69 -19.33
N ILE A 57 60.98 -62.93 -18.99
CA ILE A 57 61.98 -61.86 -18.86
C ILE A 57 62.33 -61.25 -20.23
N THR A 58 62.42 -62.08 -21.25
CA THR A 58 62.69 -61.64 -22.62
C THR A 58 61.49 -60.83 -23.15
N ALA A 59 60.25 -61.29 -22.89
CA ALA A 59 59.03 -60.61 -23.27
C ALA A 59 58.92 -59.23 -22.64
N VAL A 60 59.38 -59.06 -21.37
CA VAL A 60 59.40 -57.76 -20.69
C VAL A 60 60.40 -56.82 -21.38
N LEU A 61 61.57 -57.29 -21.68
CA LEU A 61 62.63 -56.45 -22.36
C LEU A 61 62.15 -55.96 -23.73
N GLU A 62 61.48 -56.82 -24.45
CA GLU A 62 60.92 -56.48 -25.77
C GLU A 62 59.76 -55.48 -25.63
N TYR A 63 58.81 -55.75 -24.71
CA TYR A 63 57.68 -54.85 -24.41
C TYR A 63 58.15 -53.45 -24.03
N THR A 64 59.13 -53.35 -23.12
CA THR A 64 59.57 -52.03 -22.61
C THR A 64 60.42 -51.27 -23.62
N ASN A 65 61.03 -51.93 -24.60
CA ASN A 65 61.75 -51.27 -25.71
C ASN A 65 60.81 -50.63 -26.76
N TYR A 66 59.60 -51.16 -26.90
CA TYR A 66 58.66 -50.67 -27.87
C TYR A 66 57.45 -49.89 -27.27
N SER A 67 57.36 -49.90 -25.94
CA SER A 67 56.24 -49.19 -25.25
C SER A 67 56.68 -47.75 -24.95
N GLU A 68 55.82 -46.78 -25.36
CA GLU A 68 55.96 -45.37 -24.96
C GLU A 68 55.52 -45.13 -23.50
N ILE A 69 55.01 -46.17 -22.84
CA ILE A 69 54.50 -46.06 -21.44
C ILE A 69 55.65 -46.12 -20.46
N PRO A 70 55.83 -45.17 -19.57
CA PRO A 70 56.90 -45.13 -18.59
C PRO A 70 56.66 -46.14 -17.45
N LEU A 71 56.74 -47.44 -17.76
CA LEU A 71 56.62 -48.51 -16.79
C LEU A 71 58.02 -49.01 -16.40
N ALA A 72 58.21 -49.20 -15.10
CA ALA A 72 59.37 -49.96 -14.60
C ALA A 72 58.94 -51.40 -14.35
N VAL A 73 59.76 -52.34 -14.72
CA VAL A 73 59.49 -53.77 -14.42
C VAL A 73 60.70 -54.32 -13.61
N THR A 74 60.31 -54.94 -12.51
CA THR A 74 61.27 -55.54 -11.58
C THR A 74 61.01 -57.04 -11.43
N TYR A 75 62.02 -57.87 -11.53
CA TYR A 75 61.94 -59.29 -11.28
C TYR A 75 62.28 -59.61 -9.82
N VAL A 76 61.47 -60.45 -9.21
CA VAL A 76 61.73 -60.99 -7.87
C VAL A 76 61.82 -62.49 -7.99
N SER A 77 63.04 -63.00 -7.68
CA SER A 77 63.32 -64.43 -7.70
C SER A 77 62.84 -65.20 -6.44
N ALA A 78 62.88 -66.49 -6.45
CA ALA A 78 62.46 -67.36 -5.35
C ALA A 78 63.26 -67.14 -4.09
N ASP A 79 64.52 -66.73 -4.14
CA ASP A 79 65.36 -66.33 -2.99
C ASP A 79 65.19 -64.90 -2.52
N ARG A 80 64.16 -64.20 -3.12
CA ARG A 80 63.77 -62.80 -2.83
C ARG A 80 64.87 -61.77 -3.30
N SER A 81 65.76 -62.15 -4.17
CA SER A 81 66.57 -61.18 -4.85
C SER A 81 65.75 -60.35 -5.80
N VAL A 82 66.12 -59.08 -5.97
CA VAL A 82 65.38 -58.10 -6.77
C VAL A 82 66.27 -57.63 -7.89
N ALA A 83 65.84 -57.76 -9.13
CA ALA A 83 66.51 -57.28 -10.31
C ALA A 83 65.67 -56.36 -11.17
N ALA A 84 66.07 -55.13 -11.44
CA ALA A 84 65.35 -54.23 -12.33
C ALA A 84 65.59 -54.68 -13.77
N LEU A 85 64.53 -54.96 -14.48
CA LEU A 85 64.59 -55.38 -15.90
C LEU A 85 64.45 -54.16 -16.82
N SER A 86 63.63 -53.17 -16.46
CA SER A 86 63.47 -51.99 -17.26
C SER A 86 63.00 -50.80 -16.44
N GLY A 87 63.15 -49.56 -16.94
CA GLY A 87 62.68 -48.32 -16.31
C GLY A 87 63.65 -47.76 -15.27
N ASN A 88 63.10 -46.94 -14.34
CA ASN A 88 63.88 -46.35 -13.26
C ASN A 88 64.34 -47.45 -12.26
N ARG A 89 65.61 -47.71 -12.22
CA ARG A 89 66.24 -48.84 -11.48
C ARG A 89 66.03 -48.81 -9.95
N ASN A 90 65.59 -47.70 -9.40
CA ASN A 90 65.51 -47.53 -7.94
C ASN A 90 64.03 -47.53 -7.40
N LEU A 91 63.05 -47.86 -8.23
CA LEU A 91 61.61 -47.80 -7.77
C LEU A 91 61.28 -48.87 -6.75
N ILE A 92 61.83 -50.09 -6.84
CA ILE A 92 61.69 -51.15 -5.85
C ILE A 92 63.04 -51.71 -5.50
N THR A 93 63.55 -51.44 -4.30
CA THR A 93 64.84 -51.85 -3.81
C THR A 93 64.84 -53.10 -2.92
N LYS A 94 63.73 -53.43 -2.37
CA LYS A 94 63.44 -54.62 -1.52
C LYS A 94 62.26 -55.40 -2.02
N ALA A 95 62.33 -56.73 -2.01
CA ALA A 95 61.21 -57.57 -2.37
C ALA A 95 60.02 -57.31 -1.43
N PRO A 96 58.84 -56.95 -1.95
CA PRO A 96 57.62 -56.83 -1.15
C PRO A 96 57.27 -58.19 -0.49
N SER A 97 56.40 -58.15 0.54
CA SER A 97 55.96 -59.39 1.20
C SER A 97 55.19 -60.31 0.24
N ASP A 98 55.21 -61.61 0.46
CA ASP A 98 54.45 -62.58 -0.37
C ASP A 98 52.98 -62.31 -0.41
N LEU A 99 52.42 -61.80 0.72
CA LEU A 99 51.03 -61.39 0.79
C LEU A 99 50.74 -60.20 -0.15
N PHE A 100 51.61 -59.20 -0.16
CA PHE A 100 51.50 -58.05 -1.06
C PHE A 100 51.60 -58.48 -2.54
N LEU A 101 52.58 -59.29 -2.88
CA LEU A 101 52.78 -59.81 -4.26
C LEU A 101 51.51 -60.57 -4.75
N LYS A 102 50.94 -61.40 -3.89
CA LYS A 102 49.70 -62.11 -4.21
C LYS A 102 48.47 -61.18 -4.35
N GLN A 103 48.34 -60.16 -3.49
CA GLN A 103 47.29 -59.18 -3.63
C GLN A 103 47.44 -58.32 -4.88
N ALA A 104 48.67 -57.89 -5.17
CA ALA A 104 49.01 -57.10 -6.35
C ALA A 104 48.83 -57.88 -7.66
N SER A 105 48.87 -59.22 -7.65
CA SER A 105 48.56 -60.06 -8.83
C SER A 105 47.07 -60.00 -9.20
N THR A 106 46.19 -59.83 -8.22
CA THR A 106 44.73 -59.75 -8.44
C THR A 106 44.29 -58.31 -8.80
N LYS A 107 44.76 -57.34 -8.01
CA LYS A 107 44.39 -55.91 -8.19
C LYS A 107 45.65 -55.05 -7.96
N ALA A 108 45.80 -53.99 -8.75
CA ALA A 108 46.89 -53.03 -8.55
C ALA A 108 46.85 -52.43 -7.13
N GLN A 109 48.00 -52.33 -6.49
CA GLN A 109 48.17 -51.87 -5.10
C GLN A 109 49.12 -50.67 -5.06
N ASN A 110 48.95 -49.83 -4.05
CA ASN A 110 49.91 -48.78 -3.76
C ASN A 110 51.13 -49.33 -3.01
N TYR A 111 52.32 -48.83 -3.30
CA TYR A 111 53.54 -49.27 -2.66
C TYR A 111 54.47 -48.06 -2.48
N GLY A 112 55.45 -48.20 -1.53
CA GLY A 112 56.37 -47.13 -1.17
C GLY A 112 55.96 -46.44 0.13
N ASP A 113 56.92 -45.73 0.78
CA ASP A 113 56.66 -45.02 2.05
C ASP A 113 55.63 -43.86 1.89
N ALA A 114 55.59 -43.29 0.73
CA ALA A 114 54.59 -42.21 0.37
C ALA A 114 53.38 -42.73 -0.40
N GLU A 115 53.26 -44.08 -0.58
CA GLU A 115 52.25 -44.71 -1.47
C GLU A 115 52.24 -44.10 -2.89
N ASP A 116 53.41 -43.67 -3.35
CA ASP A 116 53.59 -42.94 -4.63
C ASP A 116 53.85 -43.85 -5.83
N LEU A 117 53.87 -45.15 -5.62
CA LEU A 117 53.97 -46.17 -6.64
C LEU A 117 52.70 -46.97 -6.78
N ARG A 118 52.27 -47.25 -8.01
CA ARG A 118 51.21 -48.16 -8.36
C ARG A 118 51.78 -49.42 -8.92
N VAL A 119 51.48 -50.53 -8.26
CA VAL A 119 52.13 -51.82 -8.52
C VAL A 119 51.11 -52.85 -8.90
N LYS A 120 51.41 -53.67 -9.92
CA LYS A 120 50.70 -54.87 -10.29
C LYS A 120 51.72 -55.98 -10.61
N THR A 121 51.43 -57.20 -10.19
CA THR A 121 52.37 -58.31 -10.35
C THR A 121 51.87 -59.38 -11.27
N LEU A 122 52.79 -60.09 -11.97
CA LEU A 122 52.55 -61.28 -12.72
C LEU A 122 53.35 -62.42 -12.04
N TYR A 123 52.65 -63.48 -11.66
CA TYR A 123 53.27 -64.72 -11.17
C TYR A 123 53.78 -65.56 -12.35
N ILE A 124 55.05 -65.97 -12.35
CA ILE A 124 55.69 -66.70 -13.48
C ILE A 124 56.09 -68.11 -13.13
N GLY A 125 55.83 -68.58 -11.92
CA GLY A 125 56.16 -69.92 -11.43
C GLY A 125 57.27 -69.91 -10.37
N ASP A 126 57.47 -71.00 -9.66
CA ASP A 126 58.55 -71.26 -8.68
C ASP A 126 58.71 -70.12 -7.61
N LYS A 127 57.63 -69.47 -7.21
CA LYS A 127 57.62 -68.29 -6.32
C LYS A 127 58.29 -67.04 -6.91
N GLU A 128 58.39 -66.95 -8.21
CA GLU A 128 58.92 -65.82 -8.96
C GLU A 128 57.83 -64.89 -9.44
N TYR A 129 58.14 -63.58 -9.44
CA TYR A 129 57.18 -62.52 -9.79
C TYR A 129 57.83 -61.47 -10.70
N LEU A 130 57.09 -61.02 -11.68
CA LEU A 130 57.35 -59.77 -12.37
C LEU A 130 56.51 -58.68 -11.77
N ILE A 131 57.12 -57.59 -11.35
CA ILE A 131 56.43 -56.44 -10.73
C ILE A 131 56.45 -55.31 -11.73
N PHE A 132 55.26 -54.94 -12.18
CA PHE A 132 55.03 -53.75 -13.07
C PHE A 132 54.71 -52.58 -12.18
N VAL A 133 55.46 -51.47 -12.35
CA VAL A 133 55.41 -50.32 -11.48
C VAL A 133 55.20 -49.06 -12.34
N SER A 134 54.25 -48.22 -11.94
CA SER A 134 54.08 -46.88 -12.43
C SER A 134 54.10 -45.88 -11.27
N SER A 135 54.69 -44.71 -11.51
CA SER A 135 54.72 -43.66 -10.51
C SER A 135 53.39 -42.92 -10.43
N LEU A 136 52.83 -42.81 -9.23
CA LEU A 136 51.67 -41.95 -8.93
C LEU A 136 52.06 -40.49 -8.66
N SER A 137 53.38 -40.21 -8.51
CA SER A 137 53.86 -38.85 -8.16
C SER A 137 53.29 -37.76 -9.09
N PRO A 138 53.21 -37.93 -10.43
CA PRO A 138 52.56 -36.92 -11.27
C PRO A 138 51.07 -36.72 -10.91
N VAL A 139 50.33 -37.80 -10.71
CA VAL A 139 48.91 -37.75 -10.41
C VAL A 139 48.65 -37.11 -9.04
N LEU A 140 49.48 -37.42 -8.04
CA LEU A 140 49.44 -36.81 -6.72
C LEU A 140 49.75 -35.31 -6.74
N LYS A 141 50.73 -34.90 -7.58
CA LYS A 141 51.10 -33.51 -7.79
C LYS A 141 49.97 -32.75 -8.49
N ASP A 142 49.38 -33.33 -9.52
CA ASP A 142 48.25 -32.75 -10.24
C ASP A 142 47.05 -32.60 -9.31
N ARG A 143 46.71 -33.61 -8.49
CA ARG A 143 45.67 -33.50 -7.46
C ARG A 143 45.94 -32.35 -6.49
N SER A 144 47.18 -32.16 -6.04
CA SER A 144 47.52 -31.06 -5.13
C SER A 144 47.40 -29.70 -5.78
N ASN A 145 47.68 -29.59 -7.08
CA ASN A 145 47.48 -28.37 -7.86
C ASN A 145 45.99 -28.08 -8.06
N GLU A 146 45.21 -29.10 -8.41
CA GLU A 146 43.74 -28.98 -8.56
C GLU A 146 43.09 -28.54 -7.27
N ILE A 147 43.48 -29.09 -6.12
CA ILE A 147 43.00 -28.65 -4.81
C ILE A 147 43.34 -27.17 -4.56
N ARG A 148 44.54 -26.72 -4.89
CA ARG A 148 44.94 -25.30 -4.77
C ARG A 148 44.10 -24.39 -5.65
N ILE A 149 43.92 -24.78 -6.90
CA ILE A 149 43.09 -24.05 -7.86
C ILE A 149 41.64 -23.99 -7.36
N LEU A 150 41.09 -25.10 -6.85
CA LEU A 150 39.75 -25.17 -6.28
C LEU A 150 39.60 -24.21 -5.09
N ILE A 151 40.55 -24.18 -4.16
CA ILE A 151 40.55 -23.28 -3.01
C ILE A 151 40.48 -21.82 -3.47
N VAL A 152 41.36 -21.44 -4.42
CA VAL A 152 41.40 -20.08 -4.95
C VAL A 152 40.07 -19.76 -5.67
N ALA A 153 39.59 -20.65 -6.52
CA ALA A 153 38.34 -20.46 -7.25
C ALA A 153 37.14 -20.29 -6.30
N VAL A 154 37.03 -21.11 -5.24
CA VAL A 154 35.99 -20.99 -4.21
C VAL A 154 36.07 -19.65 -3.50
N LEU A 155 37.27 -19.21 -3.09
CA LEU A 155 37.47 -17.91 -2.43
C LEU A 155 37.02 -16.74 -3.33
N VAL A 156 37.40 -16.75 -4.59
CA VAL A 156 37.00 -15.71 -5.56
C VAL A 156 35.46 -15.73 -5.76
N PHE A 157 34.89 -16.90 -6.00
CA PHE A 157 33.47 -17.06 -6.26
C PHE A 157 32.62 -16.61 -5.06
N VAL A 158 33.01 -17.00 -3.86
CA VAL A 158 32.34 -16.58 -2.60
C VAL A 158 32.48 -15.07 -2.42
N SER A 159 33.67 -14.49 -2.67
CA SER A 159 33.87 -13.05 -2.55
C SER A 159 32.99 -12.24 -3.51
N ILE A 160 32.90 -12.67 -4.77
CA ILE A 160 32.02 -12.05 -5.76
C ILE A 160 30.54 -12.20 -5.34
N GLY A 161 30.14 -13.38 -4.91
CA GLY A 161 28.78 -13.64 -4.42
C GLY A 161 28.40 -12.73 -3.24
N VAL A 162 29.28 -12.57 -2.26
CA VAL A 162 29.10 -11.66 -1.12
C VAL A 162 28.96 -10.21 -1.58
N LEU A 163 29.80 -9.78 -2.51
CA LEU A 163 29.76 -8.42 -3.03
C LEU A 163 28.42 -8.12 -3.73
N ILE A 164 28.00 -8.99 -4.64
CA ILE A 164 26.72 -8.86 -5.35
C ILE A 164 25.55 -8.86 -4.36
N LEU A 165 25.51 -9.83 -3.44
CA LEU A 165 24.44 -9.98 -2.47
C LEU A 165 24.37 -8.77 -1.52
N SER A 166 25.51 -8.22 -1.11
CA SER A 166 25.56 -7.04 -0.23
C SER A 166 24.98 -5.81 -0.91
N THR A 167 25.23 -5.60 -2.20
CA THR A 167 24.70 -4.44 -2.93
C THR A 167 23.18 -4.50 -3.07
N PHE A 168 22.60 -5.66 -3.42
CA PHE A 168 21.15 -5.85 -3.52
C PHE A 168 20.44 -5.69 -2.17
N ILE A 169 20.95 -6.36 -1.14
CA ILE A 169 20.31 -6.32 0.19
C ILE A 169 20.39 -4.92 0.82
N HIS A 170 21.46 -4.15 0.59
CA HIS A 170 21.58 -2.79 1.13
C HIS A 170 20.53 -1.83 0.53
N SER A 171 20.22 -1.94 -0.75
CA SER A 171 19.27 -1.08 -1.43
C SER A 171 17.85 -1.23 -0.83
N ASP A 172 17.31 -2.43 -0.80
CA ASP A 172 15.91 -2.65 -0.42
C ASP A 172 15.66 -2.51 1.08
N ILE A 173 16.60 -2.95 1.91
CA ILE A 173 16.44 -2.82 3.38
C ILE A 173 16.59 -1.35 3.82
N SER A 174 17.42 -0.55 3.15
CA SER A 174 17.52 0.88 3.47
C SER A 174 16.24 1.64 3.14
N LYS A 175 15.53 1.27 2.06
CA LYS A 175 14.20 1.80 1.72
C LYS A 175 13.16 1.40 2.77
N LEU A 176 13.13 0.12 3.14
CA LEU A 176 12.21 -0.38 4.16
C LEU A 176 12.42 0.30 5.52
N GLN A 177 13.66 0.54 5.93
CA GLN A 177 13.95 1.26 7.17
C GLN A 177 13.46 2.71 7.12
N ARG A 178 13.60 3.39 5.99
CA ARG A 178 13.07 4.75 5.80
C ARG A 178 11.54 4.76 5.84
N LEU A 179 10.87 3.77 5.21
CA LEU A 179 9.41 3.63 5.30
C LEU A 179 8.93 3.44 6.74
N ILE A 180 9.60 2.58 7.51
CA ILE A 180 9.26 2.35 8.92
C ILE A 180 9.44 3.65 9.73
N GLN A 181 10.53 4.39 9.49
CA GLN A 181 10.76 5.65 10.17
C GLN A 181 9.68 6.68 9.79
N SER A 182 9.41 6.88 8.49
CA SER A 182 8.35 7.79 8.03
C SER A 182 6.98 7.42 8.60
N ALA A 183 6.63 6.13 8.63
CA ALA A 183 5.39 5.67 9.23
C ALA A 183 5.33 5.95 10.75
N THR A 184 6.48 5.87 11.44
CA THR A 184 6.56 6.17 12.87
C THR A 184 6.41 7.66 13.14
N ASP A 185 7.06 8.51 12.33
CA ASP A 185 7.00 9.96 12.45
C ASP A 185 5.57 10.47 12.18
N ILE A 186 4.87 9.88 11.17
CA ILE A 186 3.46 10.14 10.89
C ILE A 186 2.56 9.73 12.07
N ALA A 187 2.82 8.55 12.66
CA ALA A 187 2.06 8.09 13.83
C ALA A 187 2.27 8.99 15.06
N GLN A 188 3.36 9.77 15.13
CA GLN A 188 3.62 10.77 16.16
C GLN A 188 3.01 12.13 15.84
N GLY A 189 2.34 12.27 14.69
CA GLY A 189 1.62 13.49 14.30
C GLY A 189 2.37 14.38 13.31
N GLU A 190 3.53 13.97 12.81
CA GLU A 190 4.21 14.70 11.73
C GLU A 190 3.52 14.35 10.39
N THR A 191 2.90 15.32 9.76
CA THR A 191 2.09 15.11 8.54
C THR A 191 2.85 15.35 7.23
N ASP A 192 4.04 15.95 7.28
CA ASP A 192 4.85 16.30 6.11
C ASP A 192 6.17 15.49 6.08
N VAL A 193 6.06 14.17 6.14
CA VAL A 193 7.20 13.27 6.12
C VAL A 193 7.40 12.72 4.71
N PRO A 194 8.56 12.97 4.06
CA PRO A 194 8.80 12.47 2.71
C PRO A 194 8.93 10.95 2.70
N LEU A 195 8.18 10.29 1.82
CA LEU A 195 8.33 8.87 1.53
C LEU A 195 9.45 8.65 0.49
N PRO A 196 10.12 7.49 0.51
CA PRO A 196 11.07 7.12 -0.53
C PRO A 196 10.39 7.09 -1.92
N GLU A 197 11.06 7.60 -2.95
CA GLU A 197 10.52 7.53 -4.31
C GLU A 197 10.41 6.08 -4.78
N PRO A 198 9.24 5.63 -5.25
CA PRO A 198 9.06 4.29 -5.79
C PRO A 198 9.76 4.19 -7.16
N THR A 199 10.60 3.18 -7.33
CA THR A 199 11.27 2.87 -8.62
C THR A 199 10.45 1.92 -9.49
N GLY A 200 9.35 1.37 -8.97
CA GLY A 200 8.42 0.47 -9.65
C GLY A 200 8.97 -0.94 -9.90
N LYS A 201 9.98 -1.38 -9.16
CA LYS A 201 10.71 -2.62 -9.42
C LYS A 201 10.75 -3.60 -8.25
N SER A 202 10.19 -3.28 -7.08
CA SER A 202 10.23 -4.14 -5.91
C SER A 202 8.92 -4.10 -5.13
N GLU A 203 8.69 -5.13 -4.32
CA GLU A 203 7.54 -5.21 -3.39
C GLU A 203 7.56 -4.06 -2.37
N VAL A 204 8.75 -3.53 -2.07
CA VAL A 204 8.91 -2.35 -1.21
C VAL A 204 8.35 -1.09 -1.88
N ASP A 205 8.48 -0.98 -3.20
CA ASP A 205 7.92 0.14 -3.95
C ASP A 205 6.37 0.08 -4.00
N GLU A 206 5.78 -1.12 -4.13
CA GLU A 206 4.33 -1.32 -4.02
C GLU A 206 3.80 -0.92 -2.63
N LEU A 207 4.53 -1.31 -1.57
CA LEU A 207 4.21 -0.91 -0.20
C LEU A 207 4.29 0.61 -0.02
N THR A 208 5.28 1.26 -0.65
CA THR A 208 5.43 2.72 -0.62
C THR A 208 4.20 3.42 -1.21
N VAL A 209 3.74 2.97 -2.39
CA VAL A 209 2.56 3.54 -3.07
C VAL A 209 1.28 3.33 -2.24
N ALA A 210 1.12 2.13 -1.66
CA ALA A 210 -0.03 1.84 -0.80
C ALA A 210 -0.04 2.73 0.46
N LEU A 211 1.11 2.93 1.09
CA LEU A 211 1.26 3.80 2.25
C LEU A 211 1.01 5.27 1.90
N ASP A 212 1.53 5.76 0.77
CA ASP A 212 1.28 7.11 0.27
C ASP A 212 -0.22 7.39 0.06
N THR A 213 -0.90 6.43 -0.57
CA THR A 213 -2.36 6.50 -0.78
C THR A 213 -3.12 6.54 0.54
N MET A 214 -2.71 5.72 1.51
CA MET A 214 -3.32 5.69 2.84
C MET A 214 -3.13 7.01 3.59
N ILE A 215 -1.91 7.57 3.55
CA ILE A 215 -1.58 8.85 4.19
C ILE A 215 -2.40 9.98 3.55
N GLY A 216 -2.45 10.04 2.21
CA GLY A 216 -3.23 11.04 1.49
C GLY A 216 -4.73 10.98 1.83
N THR A 217 -5.26 9.78 2.05
CA THR A 217 -6.66 9.59 2.49
C THR A 217 -6.86 10.04 3.92
N LEU A 218 -5.94 9.69 4.83
CA LEU A 218 -5.98 10.12 6.23
C LEU A 218 -5.91 11.65 6.35
N GLN A 219 -5.00 12.30 5.62
CA GLN A 219 -4.89 13.76 5.61
C GLN A 219 -6.19 14.44 5.17
N LYS A 220 -6.79 13.97 4.07
CA LYS A 220 -8.09 14.48 3.61
C LYS A 220 -9.19 14.32 4.66
N THR A 221 -9.20 13.19 5.36
CA THR A 221 -10.18 12.92 6.43
C THR A 221 -9.96 13.86 7.62
N VAL A 222 -8.72 14.04 8.06
CA VAL A 222 -8.37 14.96 9.16
C VAL A 222 -8.70 16.40 8.81
N ASP A 223 -8.40 16.83 7.58
CA ASP A 223 -8.69 18.19 7.14
C ASP A 223 -10.21 18.45 7.02
N ALA A 224 -10.96 17.45 6.53
CA ALA A 224 -12.42 17.50 6.53
C ALA A 224 -12.99 17.60 7.96
N GLU A 225 -12.49 16.79 8.89
CA GLU A 225 -12.90 16.81 10.30
C GLU A 225 -12.58 18.16 10.97
N ARG A 226 -11.39 18.71 10.74
CA ARG A 226 -11.01 20.05 11.20
C ARG A 226 -11.92 21.14 10.62
N GLY A 227 -12.28 21.00 9.34
CA GLY A 227 -13.23 21.90 8.67
C GLY A 227 -14.60 21.89 9.37
N ILE A 228 -15.13 20.71 9.62
CA ILE A 228 -16.41 20.53 10.35
C ILE A 228 -16.31 21.11 11.77
N GLN A 229 -15.24 20.80 12.50
CA GLN A 229 -15.05 21.31 13.86
C GLN A 229 -14.99 22.84 13.92
N LYS A 230 -14.27 23.47 12.96
CA LYS A 230 -14.19 24.92 12.85
C LYS A 230 -15.57 25.54 12.52
N SER A 231 -16.30 24.93 11.61
CA SER A 231 -17.66 25.36 11.25
C SER A 231 -18.59 25.28 12.46
N MET A 232 -18.50 24.20 13.23
CA MET A 232 -19.29 24.01 14.46
C MET A 232 -18.93 25.05 15.55
N GLN A 233 -17.65 25.38 15.73
CA GLN A 233 -17.24 26.43 16.65
C GLN A 233 -17.80 27.81 16.24
N ASN A 234 -17.72 28.15 14.97
CA ASN A 234 -18.27 29.40 14.46
C ASN A 234 -19.79 29.43 14.66
N PHE A 235 -20.50 28.33 14.34
CA PHE A 235 -21.94 28.20 14.56
C PHE A 235 -22.35 28.41 16.02
N LEU A 236 -21.67 27.78 16.98
CA LEU A 236 -21.92 27.98 18.41
C LEU A 236 -21.66 29.43 18.86
N GLY A 237 -20.63 30.06 18.32
CA GLY A 237 -20.33 31.46 18.53
C GLY A 237 -21.47 32.37 18.05
N ASP A 238 -21.90 32.18 16.79
CA ASP A 238 -22.98 32.96 16.18
C ASP A 238 -24.32 32.73 16.88
N ALA A 239 -24.65 31.47 17.21
CA ALA A 239 -25.84 31.14 17.97
C ALA A 239 -25.89 31.86 19.34
N SER A 240 -24.75 31.88 20.05
CA SER A 240 -24.62 32.58 21.33
C SER A 240 -24.86 34.09 21.21
N HIS A 241 -24.32 34.69 20.13
CA HIS A 241 -24.56 36.11 19.87
C HIS A 241 -26.00 36.43 19.53
N GLU A 242 -26.65 35.58 18.69
CA GLU A 242 -28.04 35.76 18.30
C GLU A 242 -29.04 35.50 19.43
N LEU A 243 -28.74 34.65 20.38
CA LEU A 243 -29.54 34.48 21.59
C LEU A 243 -29.36 35.61 22.59
N ARG A 244 -28.13 36.17 22.70
CA ARG A 244 -27.85 37.28 23.65
C ARG A 244 -28.61 38.55 23.30
N THR A 245 -28.73 38.87 22.01
CA THR A 245 -29.38 40.10 21.56
C THR A 245 -30.85 40.21 22.00
N PRO A 246 -31.75 39.26 21.64
CA PRO A 246 -33.14 39.30 22.06
C PRO A 246 -33.24 39.23 23.58
N LEU A 247 -32.40 38.43 24.26
CA LEU A 247 -32.37 38.36 25.73
C LEU A 247 -32.08 39.72 26.36
N THR A 248 -31.15 40.49 25.83
CA THR A 248 -30.83 41.84 26.29
C THR A 248 -32.01 42.76 26.08
N VAL A 249 -32.68 42.67 24.94
CA VAL A 249 -33.91 43.45 24.66
C VAL A 249 -35.02 43.11 25.65
N ILE A 250 -35.26 41.81 25.85
CA ILE A 250 -36.26 41.34 26.83
C ILE A 250 -35.94 41.90 28.21
N LYS A 251 -34.66 41.77 28.66
CA LYS A 251 -34.22 42.31 29.96
C LYS A 251 -34.52 43.79 30.08
N SER A 252 -34.13 44.61 29.08
CA SER A 252 -34.35 46.06 29.11
C SER A 252 -35.84 46.43 29.16
N TYR A 253 -36.73 45.75 28.43
CA TYR A 253 -38.16 46.01 28.49
C TYR A 253 -38.78 45.52 29.80
N VAL A 254 -38.35 44.42 30.39
CA VAL A 254 -38.77 43.94 31.69
C VAL A 254 -38.35 44.94 32.79
N GLU A 255 -37.11 45.45 32.74
CA GLU A 255 -36.65 46.51 33.65
C GLU A 255 -37.47 47.78 33.49
N LEU A 256 -37.84 48.15 32.24
CA LEU A 256 -38.69 49.30 31.97
C LEU A 256 -40.10 49.16 32.57
N ILE A 257 -40.70 47.96 32.54
CA ILE A 257 -42.05 47.67 33.07
C ILE A 257 -42.04 47.50 34.58
N SER A 258 -40.86 47.39 35.22
CA SER A 258 -40.72 47.18 36.66
C SER A 258 -41.36 48.28 37.49
N PRO A 259 -41.87 47.98 38.70
CA PRO A 259 -42.51 48.97 39.58
C PRO A 259 -41.58 50.17 39.90
N GLY A 260 -42.10 51.38 39.75
CA GLY A 260 -41.35 52.63 39.96
C GLY A 260 -41.11 53.44 38.67
N ASN A 261 -41.34 52.90 37.52
CA ASN A 261 -41.33 53.61 36.23
C ASN A 261 -42.76 54.05 35.89
N ASN A 262 -43.00 55.37 35.79
CA ASN A 262 -44.32 55.92 35.47
C ASN A 262 -44.65 55.78 33.98
N LEU A 263 -44.92 54.53 33.52
CA LEU A 263 -45.31 54.24 32.14
C LEU A 263 -46.81 54.48 31.96
N THR A 264 -47.20 54.99 30.81
CA THR A 264 -48.58 55.03 30.38
C THR A 264 -49.06 53.59 29.99
N PRO A 265 -50.35 53.29 30.09
CA PRO A 265 -50.88 51.99 29.67
C PRO A 265 -50.42 51.59 28.23
N ALA A 266 -50.44 52.53 27.30
CA ALA A 266 -50.02 52.33 25.94
C ALA A 266 -48.50 51.99 25.77
N GLN A 267 -47.67 52.53 26.65
CA GLN A 267 -46.24 52.21 26.72
C GLN A 267 -46.01 50.82 27.30
N THR A 268 -46.77 50.45 28.33
CA THR A 268 -46.76 49.14 28.95
C THR A 268 -47.15 48.04 27.94
N ASP A 269 -48.24 48.25 27.19
CA ASP A 269 -48.70 47.34 26.16
C ASP A 269 -47.69 47.18 25.02
N ARG A 270 -47.05 48.27 24.57
CA ARG A 270 -45.96 48.21 23.59
C ARG A 270 -44.78 47.41 24.10
N ALA A 271 -44.42 47.59 25.36
CA ALA A 271 -43.33 46.86 25.96
C ALA A 271 -43.60 45.36 26.07
N HIS A 272 -44.80 44.97 26.50
CA HIS A 272 -45.28 43.59 26.52
C HIS A 272 -45.24 42.97 25.11
N THR A 273 -45.76 43.67 24.11
CA THR A 273 -45.72 43.23 22.71
C THR A 273 -44.31 43.02 22.24
N ARG A 274 -43.39 43.89 22.58
CA ARG A 274 -41.95 43.74 22.24
C ARG A 274 -41.32 42.54 22.94
N VAL A 275 -41.58 42.33 24.23
CA VAL A 275 -41.09 41.17 24.97
C VAL A 275 -41.59 39.88 24.31
N LYS A 276 -42.92 39.81 24.04
CA LYS A 276 -43.53 38.66 23.38
C LYS A 276 -42.89 38.37 22.02
N SER A 277 -42.72 39.36 21.19
CA SER A 277 -42.09 39.19 19.85
C SER A 277 -40.62 38.71 19.94
N GLN A 278 -39.89 39.11 20.99
CA GLN A 278 -38.52 38.61 21.18
C GLN A 278 -38.46 37.17 21.69
N ILE A 279 -39.45 36.73 22.51
CA ILE A 279 -39.61 35.35 22.95
C ILE A 279 -39.91 34.44 21.75
N GLU A 280 -40.90 34.81 20.92
CA GLU A 280 -41.28 34.07 19.70
C GLU A 280 -40.08 33.95 18.75
N ARG A 281 -39.29 35.01 18.63
CA ARG A 281 -38.04 34.99 17.84
C ARG A 281 -36.99 34.01 18.41
N MET A 282 -36.84 33.97 19.75
CA MET A 282 -35.91 33.05 20.41
C MET A 282 -36.37 31.59 20.25
N GLU A 283 -37.66 31.32 20.37
CA GLU A 283 -38.24 29.98 20.15
C GLU A 283 -37.95 29.49 18.72
N SER A 284 -38.20 30.35 17.73
CA SER A 284 -37.85 30.03 16.32
C SER A 284 -36.37 29.75 16.14
N LEU A 285 -35.49 30.59 16.72
CA LEU A 285 -34.03 30.40 16.61
C LEU A 285 -33.57 29.08 17.26
N ILE A 286 -34.12 28.75 18.45
CA ILE A 286 -33.80 27.48 19.12
C ILE A 286 -34.26 26.29 18.27
N GLY A 287 -35.48 26.35 17.68
CA GLY A 287 -35.97 25.35 16.76
C GLY A 287 -35.06 25.16 15.54
N ASP A 288 -34.62 26.27 14.93
CA ASP A 288 -33.68 26.27 13.82
C ASP A 288 -32.33 25.59 14.17
N LEU A 289 -31.81 25.90 15.38
CA LEU A 289 -30.56 25.32 15.89
C LEU A 289 -30.68 23.81 16.16
N LEU A 290 -31.79 23.38 16.76
CA LEU A 290 -32.05 21.97 17.03
C LEU A 290 -32.21 21.20 15.72
N LEU A 291 -32.93 21.72 14.75
CA LEU A 291 -33.09 21.10 13.44
C LEU A 291 -31.73 20.94 12.73
N LEU A 292 -30.89 21.98 12.74
CA LEU A 292 -29.54 21.87 12.16
C LEU A 292 -28.67 20.86 12.88
N ALA A 293 -28.81 20.73 14.21
CA ALA A 293 -28.09 19.71 14.97
C ALA A 293 -28.57 18.30 14.63
N GLU A 294 -29.87 18.09 14.50
CA GLU A 294 -30.49 16.80 14.12
C GLU A 294 -30.10 16.38 12.68
N LEU A 295 -30.09 17.31 11.73
CA LEU A 295 -29.69 17.07 10.36
C LEU A 295 -28.17 16.82 10.24
N GLY A 296 -27.33 17.34 11.16
CA GLY A 296 -25.91 17.08 11.24
C GLY A 296 -25.56 15.72 11.87
N GLU A 297 -26.42 15.14 12.70
CA GLU A 297 -26.34 13.78 13.18
C GLU A 297 -26.97 12.86 12.13
N ARG A 298 -26.26 11.82 11.65
CA ARG A 298 -26.78 10.82 10.69
C ARG A 298 -27.96 10.01 11.31
N LYS A 299 -29.03 10.68 11.74
CA LYS A 299 -30.29 10.04 12.09
C LYS A 299 -31.07 9.79 10.81
N GLU A 300 -31.41 8.55 10.52
CA GLU A 300 -32.31 8.20 9.42
C GLU A 300 -33.67 8.79 9.70
N HIS A 301 -34.00 9.89 9.04
CA HIS A 301 -35.37 10.36 9.00
C HIS A 301 -36.21 9.41 8.15
N THR A 302 -37.43 9.08 8.61
CA THR A 302 -38.35 8.28 7.82
C THR A 302 -38.69 9.05 6.54
N LYS A 303 -38.27 8.51 5.40
CA LYS A 303 -38.52 9.09 4.07
C LYS A 303 -39.66 8.34 3.41
N ASP A 304 -40.57 9.07 2.83
CA ASP A 304 -41.74 8.57 2.11
C ASP A 304 -41.80 9.21 0.71
N SER A 305 -42.65 8.68 -0.15
CA SER A 305 -42.96 9.31 -1.44
C SER A 305 -43.82 10.56 -1.20
N VAL A 306 -43.19 11.74 -1.27
CA VAL A 306 -43.85 13.04 -1.07
C VAL A 306 -44.20 13.66 -2.39
N ASN A 307 -45.49 14.02 -2.59
CA ASN A 307 -45.92 14.79 -3.74
C ASN A 307 -45.55 16.27 -3.56
N LEU A 308 -44.44 16.68 -4.23
CA LEU A 308 -43.93 18.05 -4.14
C LEU A 308 -44.85 19.07 -4.81
N SER A 309 -45.61 18.66 -5.84
CA SER A 309 -46.58 19.54 -6.50
C SER A 309 -47.70 19.97 -5.53
N ILE A 310 -48.22 19.02 -4.74
CA ILE A 310 -49.23 19.31 -3.72
C ILE A 310 -48.67 20.15 -2.58
N ALA A 311 -47.46 19.80 -2.08
CA ALA A 311 -46.82 20.56 -1.03
C ALA A 311 -46.56 22.02 -1.45
N MET A 312 -46.10 22.21 -2.68
CA MET A 312 -45.85 23.55 -3.23
C MET A 312 -47.15 24.34 -3.42
N GLN A 313 -48.21 23.69 -3.92
CA GLN A 313 -49.51 24.37 -4.09
C GLN A 313 -50.05 24.83 -2.71
N GLN A 314 -49.95 24.00 -1.67
CA GLN A 314 -50.38 24.37 -0.31
C GLN A 314 -49.58 25.59 0.20
N ALA A 315 -48.26 25.59 0.04
CA ALA A 315 -47.44 26.71 0.46
C ALA A 315 -47.73 28.02 -0.33
N LEU A 316 -48.11 27.89 -1.60
CA LEU A 316 -48.56 29.04 -2.41
C LEU A 316 -49.93 29.58 -1.95
N ASP A 317 -50.89 28.71 -1.62
CA ASP A 317 -52.20 29.09 -1.12
C ASP A 317 -52.08 29.81 0.23
N ASP A 318 -51.18 29.34 1.11
CA ASP A 318 -50.86 30.02 2.38
C ASP A 318 -50.27 31.41 2.15
N LEU A 319 -49.26 31.52 1.23
CA LEU A 319 -48.66 32.79 0.90
C LEU A 319 -49.69 33.79 0.27
N HIS A 320 -50.58 33.29 -0.61
CA HIS A 320 -51.63 34.07 -1.19
C HIS A 320 -52.65 34.57 -0.16
N THR A 321 -52.95 33.76 0.86
CA THR A 321 -53.81 34.14 1.98
C THR A 321 -53.21 35.29 2.81
N LEU A 322 -51.89 35.22 3.07
CA LEU A 322 -51.15 36.23 3.82
C LEU A 322 -50.88 37.52 2.98
N GLN A 323 -50.68 37.37 1.69
CA GLN A 323 -50.30 38.44 0.76
C GLN A 323 -51.14 38.38 -0.57
N PRO A 324 -52.45 38.70 -0.54
CA PRO A 324 -53.33 38.49 -1.69
C PRO A 324 -52.93 39.28 -2.98
N ASN A 325 -52.22 40.36 -2.81
CA ASN A 325 -51.87 41.26 -3.90
C ASN A 325 -50.48 40.95 -4.49
N ARG A 326 -49.77 39.91 -4.01
CA ARG A 326 -48.46 39.58 -4.51
C ARG A 326 -48.51 38.96 -5.91
N ASN A 327 -47.69 39.47 -6.80
CA ASN A 327 -47.63 38.96 -8.17
C ASN A 327 -46.76 37.67 -8.23
N ILE A 328 -47.42 36.51 -8.31
CA ILE A 328 -46.78 35.18 -8.33
C ILE A 328 -47.16 34.51 -9.65
N VAL A 329 -46.15 34.13 -10.41
CA VAL A 329 -46.29 33.29 -11.61
C VAL A 329 -45.76 31.88 -11.27
N SER A 330 -46.64 30.90 -11.29
CA SER A 330 -46.29 29.52 -11.00
C SER A 330 -46.51 28.58 -12.17
N ASN A 331 -45.54 27.72 -12.45
CA ASN A 331 -45.63 26.64 -13.44
C ASN A 331 -45.23 25.35 -12.76
N LEU A 332 -46.16 24.60 -12.24
CA LEU A 332 -45.97 23.38 -11.47
C LEU A 332 -46.32 22.14 -12.28
N ALA A 333 -45.33 21.28 -12.57
CA ALA A 333 -45.61 19.99 -13.15
C ALA A 333 -46.47 19.16 -12.15
N SER A 334 -47.56 18.55 -12.64
CA SER A 334 -48.42 17.70 -11.82
C SER A 334 -47.74 16.37 -11.45
N ASP A 335 -48.20 15.76 -10.38
CA ASP A 335 -47.79 14.40 -9.95
C ASP A 335 -46.29 14.22 -9.84
N THR A 336 -45.63 15.22 -9.27
CA THR A 336 -44.17 15.21 -9.09
C THR A 336 -43.81 14.72 -7.69
N TYR A 337 -43.17 13.55 -7.60
CA TYR A 337 -42.86 12.89 -6.33
C TYR A 337 -41.34 12.88 -6.09
N ILE A 338 -40.95 13.08 -4.83
CA ILE A 338 -39.58 12.91 -4.34
C ILE A 338 -39.57 11.98 -3.15
N TYR A 339 -38.47 11.29 -2.89
CA TYR A 339 -38.34 10.45 -1.69
C TYR A 339 -37.71 11.27 -0.56
N ALA A 340 -38.54 11.73 0.37
CA ALA A 340 -38.16 12.72 1.36
C ALA A 340 -38.97 12.58 2.65
N SER A 341 -38.53 13.22 3.75
CA SER A 341 -39.36 13.42 4.92
C SER A 341 -40.33 14.56 4.65
N ARG A 342 -41.66 14.30 4.80
CA ARG A 342 -42.70 15.30 4.58
C ARG A 342 -42.47 16.54 5.45
N HIS A 343 -42.15 16.36 6.74
CA HIS A 343 -41.88 17.47 7.67
C HIS A 343 -40.70 18.34 7.19
N LEU A 344 -39.63 17.74 6.68
CA LEU A 344 -38.48 18.48 6.16
C LEU A 344 -38.81 19.24 4.87
N VAL A 345 -39.66 18.67 4.02
CA VAL A 345 -40.15 19.38 2.81
C VAL A 345 -40.99 20.60 3.21
N ASP A 346 -41.92 20.45 4.15
CA ASP A 346 -42.73 21.56 4.64
C ASP A 346 -41.84 22.66 5.27
N GLN A 347 -40.81 22.29 6.01
CA GLN A 347 -39.84 23.22 6.60
C GLN A 347 -38.97 23.93 5.51
N LEU A 348 -38.56 23.21 4.46
CA LEU A 348 -37.86 23.79 3.32
C LEU A 348 -38.70 24.89 2.66
N LEU A 349 -39.97 24.60 2.37
CA LEU A 349 -40.88 25.55 1.74
C LEU A 349 -41.17 26.74 2.67
N ALA A 350 -41.39 26.50 3.97
CA ALA A 350 -41.58 27.56 4.94
C ALA A 350 -40.37 28.51 5.03
N ASN A 351 -39.17 27.99 5.07
CA ASN A 351 -37.95 28.81 5.07
C ASN A 351 -37.80 29.61 3.76
N THR A 352 -38.12 28.98 2.63
CA THR A 352 -38.05 29.63 1.32
C THR A 352 -39.02 30.81 1.23
N PHE A 353 -40.26 30.59 1.59
CA PHE A 353 -41.30 31.66 1.53
C PHE A 353 -41.05 32.73 2.58
N SER A 354 -40.61 32.39 3.78
CA SER A 354 -40.22 33.38 4.80
C SER A 354 -39.07 34.29 4.32
N ASN A 355 -38.10 33.73 3.55
CA ASN A 355 -37.06 34.55 2.93
C ASN A 355 -37.66 35.51 1.88
N ILE A 356 -38.58 35.05 1.07
CA ILE A 356 -39.25 35.87 0.06
C ILE A 356 -40.05 37.00 0.75
N GLU A 357 -40.83 36.71 1.78
CA GLU A 357 -41.59 37.71 2.55
C GLU A 357 -40.71 38.82 3.12
N ARG A 358 -39.52 38.46 3.59
CA ARG A 358 -38.61 39.40 4.28
C ARG A 358 -37.77 40.23 3.32
N HIS A 359 -37.35 39.64 2.18
CA HIS A 359 -36.33 40.22 1.34
C HIS A 359 -36.84 40.69 -0.01
N THR A 360 -38.08 40.36 -0.36
CA THR A 360 -38.67 40.76 -1.65
C THR A 360 -39.84 41.74 -1.42
N PRO A 361 -39.82 42.94 -2.01
CA PRO A 361 -40.95 43.90 -1.92
C PRO A 361 -42.29 43.26 -2.34
N ILE A 362 -43.39 43.65 -1.74
CA ILE A 362 -44.70 43.00 -1.95
C ILE A 362 -45.19 43.13 -3.39
N ASP A 363 -44.87 44.25 -4.04
CA ASP A 363 -45.31 44.56 -5.43
C ASP A 363 -44.39 43.94 -6.49
N SER A 364 -43.37 43.20 -6.07
CA SER A 364 -42.35 42.63 -6.97
C SER A 364 -42.74 41.23 -7.43
N PRO A 365 -42.43 40.85 -8.66
CA PRO A 365 -42.76 39.56 -9.23
C PRO A 365 -41.96 38.43 -8.58
N ILE A 366 -42.59 37.26 -8.41
CA ILE A 366 -41.99 35.98 -8.03
C ILE A 366 -42.35 34.99 -9.13
N GLU A 367 -41.37 34.23 -9.59
CA GLU A 367 -41.60 33.10 -10.50
C GLU A 367 -41.18 31.80 -9.87
N ILE A 368 -42.06 30.80 -9.96
CA ILE A 368 -41.86 29.46 -9.38
C ILE A 368 -42.08 28.44 -10.47
N SER A 369 -41.14 27.59 -10.70
CA SER A 369 -41.24 26.47 -11.63
C SER A 369 -40.85 25.14 -10.98
N LEU A 370 -41.67 24.11 -11.19
CA LEU A 370 -41.42 22.74 -10.80
C LEU A 370 -41.42 21.87 -12.05
N ILE A 371 -40.28 21.23 -12.31
CA ILE A 371 -40.06 20.46 -13.55
C ILE A 371 -39.57 19.06 -13.15
N LYS A 372 -40.10 18.03 -13.81
CA LYS A 372 -39.59 16.65 -13.72
C LYS A 372 -38.95 16.27 -15.04
N ALA A 373 -37.66 15.97 -15.03
CA ALA A 373 -36.90 15.55 -16.21
C ALA A 373 -35.81 14.52 -15.83
N ASN A 374 -35.65 13.47 -16.62
CA ASN A 374 -34.55 12.51 -16.48
C ASN A 374 -34.37 11.95 -15.03
N HIS A 375 -35.43 11.54 -14.36
CA HIS A 375 -35.44 11.09 -12.96
C HIS A 375 -35.01 12.15 -11.93
N MET A 376 -34.93 13.40 -12.33
CA MET A 376 -34.69 14.52 -11.43
C MET A 376 -35.93 15.41 -11.34
N VAL A 377 -36.17 15.92 -10.16
CA VAL A 377 -37.18 16.93 -9.87
C VAL A 377 -36.47 18.22 -9.51
N THR A 378 -36.76 19.28 -10.25
CA THR A 378 -36.14 20.59 -10.05
C THR A 378 -37.23 21.63 -9.71
N LEU A 379 -37.13 22.21 -8.52
CA LEU A 379 -37.89 23.36 -8.08
C LEU A 379 -37.02 24.60 -8.18
N THR A 380 -37.43 25.55 -9.00
CA THR A 380 -36.76 26.85 -9.16
C THR A 380 -37.64 27.96 -8.69
N ILE A 381 -37.12 28.87 -7.90
CA ILE A 381 -37.81 30.03 -7.36
C ILE A 381 -36.93 31.25 -7.63
N GLU A 382 -37.52 32.24 -8.29
CA GLU A 382 -36.85 33.51 -8.64
C GLU A 382 -37.63 34.68 -8.06
N ASP A 383 -36.96 35.57 -7.37
CA ASP A 383 -37.53 36.78 -6.81
C ASP A 383 -36.89 38.05 -7.38
N ALA A 384 -37.49 39.19 -7.05
CA ALA A 384 -36.99 40.54 -7.42
C ALA A 384 -36.51 41.34 -6.19
N GLY A 385 -35.97 40.63 -5.21
CA GLY A 385 -35.34 41.22 -3.99
C GLY A 385 -33.99 41.87 -4.28
N ALA A 386 -33.22 42.12 -3.22
CA ALA A 386 -31.90 42.76 -3.33
C ALA A 386 -30.79 41.82 -3.82
N GLY A 387 -31.08 40.52 -4.04
CA GLY A 387 -30.07 39.53 -4.39
C GLY A 387 -28.98 39.35 -3.32
N LEU A 388 -27.93 38.62 -3.69
CA LEU A 388 -26.77 38.37 -2.85
C LEU A 388 -25.48 38.93 -3.47
N PRO A 389 -24.42 39.16 -2.71
CA PRO A 389 -23.11 39.49 -3.25
C PRO A 389 -22.59 38.42 -4.22
N ILE A 390 -21.86 38.81 -5.25
CA ILE A 390 -21.36 37.89 -6.30
C ILE A 390 -20.55 36.76 -5.75
N ASP A 391 -19.73 37.01 -4.74
CA ASP A 391 -18.89 36.01 -4.09
C ASP A 391 -19.67 34.92 -3.34
N VAL A 392 -20.94 35.18 -2.98
CA VAL A 392 -21.84 34.19 -2.36
C VAL A 392 -22.35 33.19 -3.41
N TYR A 393 -22.68 33.66 -4.61
CA TYR A 393 -23.08 32.78 -5.69
C TYR A 393 -21.95 31.83 -6.12
N GLU A 394 -20.71 32.29 -6.11
CA GLU A 394 -19.54 31.48 -6.49
C GLU A 394 -19.17 30.45 -5.42
N ARG A 395 -19.27 30.81 -4.13
CA ARG A 395 -18.91 29.91 -3.00
C ARG A 395 -19.96 28.87 -2.68
N GLY A 396 -21.22 29.12 -3.07
CA GLY A 396 -22.37 28.27 -2.70
C GLY A 396 -22.73 28.34 -1.21
N ILE A 397 -23.66 27.48 -0.81
CA ILE A 397 -24.10 27.36 0.59
C ILE A 397 -23.26 26.30 1.30
N THR A 398 -22.61 26.67 2.39
CA THR A 398 -21.96 25.72 3.30
C THR A 398 -22.77 25.59 4.59
N HIS A 399 -22.75 24.40 5.21
CA HIS A 399 -23.42 24.17 6.48
C HIS A 399 -22.93 25.14 7.55
N PHE A 400 -23.87 25.65 8.35
CA PHE A 400 -23.60 26.54 9.49
C PHE A 400 -23.01 27.92 9.10
N GLN A 401 -23.08 28.35 7.82
CA GLN A 401 -22.57 29.65 7.39
C GLN A 401 -23.69 30.68 7.33
N ARG A 402 -23.43 31.88 7.82
CA ARG A 402 -24.30 33.06 7.67
C ARG A 402 -23.90 33.86 6.42
N PHE A 403 -24.89 34.22 5.63
CA PHE A 403 -24.65 34.92 4.37
C PHE A 403 -24.57 36.46 4.48
N ASP A 404 -25.13 37.08 5.53
CA ASP A 404 -24.99 38.52 5.78
C ASP A 404 -25.24 38.92 7.24
N PRO A 405 -24.17 39.13 8.03
CA PRO A 405 -24.30 39.57 9.42
C PRO A 405 -24.86 40.99 9.58
N SER A 406 -24.75 41.82 8.54
CA SER A 406 -25.12 43.23 8.60
C SER A 406 -26.60 43.52 8.32
N ARG A 407 -27.20 42.77 7.37
CA ARG A 407 -28.61 42.98 6.93
C ARG A 407 -29.62 42.26 7.81
N SER A 408 -29.29 41.21 8.50
CA SER A 408 -30.20 40.44 9.34
C SER A 408 -30.66 41.18 10.60
N ARG A 409 -29.94 42.21 11.04
CA ARG A 409 -30.27 42.99 12.26
C ARG A 409 -31.52 43.87 12.08
N ASP A 410 -31.73 44.40 10.88
CA ASP A 410 -32.83 45.32 10.62
C ASP A 410 -34.15 44.61 10.18
N THR A 411 -34.02 43.37 9.62
CA THR A 411 -35.16 42.63 9.04
C THR A 411 -35.65 41.45 9.87
N GLY A 412 -35.00 41.14 11.00
CA GLY A 412 -35.55 40.24 12.04
C GLY A 412 -35.36 38.73 11.82
N GLY A 413 -34.55 38.29 10.84
CA GLY A 413 -34.29 36.87 10.58
C GLY A 413 -33.21 36.25 11.46
N SER A 414 -33.21 34.89 11.63
CA SER A 414 -32.16 34.14 12.32
C SER A 414 -30.85 34.07 11.54
N GLY A 415 -30.90 34.32 10.21
CA GLY A 415 -29.80 34.14 9.29
C GLY A 415 -29.41 32.67 9.03
N LEU A 416 -30.15 31.71 9.60
CA LEU A 416 -29.91 30.28 9.48
C LEU A 416 -30.77 29.61 8.37
N GLY A 417 -31.78 30.31 7.84
CA GLY A 417 -32.74 29.75 6.88
C GLY A 417 -32.09 29.12 5.65
N MET A 418 -31.06 29.74 5.07
CA MET A 418 -30.34 29.17 3.91
C MET A 418 -29.53 27.92 4.31
N SER A 419 -28.89 27.93 5.46
CA SER A 419 -28.17 26.74 5.96
C SER A 419 -29.12 25.59 6.24
N ILE A 420 -30.33 25.89 6.78
CA ILE A 420 -31.38 24.87 7.00
C ILE A 420 -31.88 24.32 5.67
N MET A 421 -32.13 25.16 4.68
CA MET A 421 -32.55 24.72 3.34
C MET A 421 -31.50 23.80 2.71
N ALA A 422 -30.21 24.16 2.79
CA ALA A 422 -29.13 23.32 2.31
C ALA A 422 -29.05 21.97 3.01
N ALA A 423 -29.12 21.96 4.34
CA ALA A 423 -29.09 20.74 5.13
C ALA A 423 -30.28 19.81 4.83
N ILE A 424 -31.47 20.37 4.71
CA ILE A 424 -32.70 19.60 4.35
C ILE A 424 -32.56 18.98 2.96
N VAL A 425 -32.07 19.74 1.98
CA VAL A 425 -31.90 19.27 0.60
C VAL A 425 -30.87 18.14 0.53
N GLU A 426 -29.75 18.30 1.21
CA GLU A 426 -28.69 17.28 1.26
C GLU A 426 -29.15 16.02 2.00
N GLU A 427 -29.86 16.14 3.13
CA GLU A 427 -30.47 15.00 3.85
C GLU A 427 -31.39 14.18 2.93
N ASN A 428 -32.08 14.82 1.99
CA ASN A 428 -32.95 14.16 1.02
C ASN A 428 -32.25 13.78 -0.30
N GLY A 429 -30.90 13.81 -0.34
CA GLY A 429 -30.09 13.39 -1.48
C GLY A 429 -30.17 14.36 -2.67
N GLY A 430 -30.57 15.62 -2.42
CA GLY A 430 -30.66 16.66 -3.41
C GLY A 430 -29.47 17.61 -3.44
N SER A 431 -29.58 18.67 -4.23
CA SER A 431 -28.63 19.78 -4.30
C SER A 431 -29.38 21.12 -4.36
N ILE A 432 -28.76 22.16 -3.79
CA ILE A 432 -29.23 23.53 -3.84
C ILE A 432 -28.22 24.40 -4.59
N GLU A 433 -28.72 25.24 -5.50
CA GLU A 433 -27.94 26.21 -6.26
C GLU A 433 -28.53 27.61 -6.09
N LEU A 434 -27.69 28.59 -5.82
CA LEU A 434 -28.05 30.01 -5.80
C LEU A 434 -27.53 30.69 -7.07
N PHE A 435 -28.36 31.50 -7.68
CA PHE A 435 -27.98 32.25 -8.88
C PHE A 435 -28.66 33.62 -8.94
N PRO A 436 -28.14 34.59 -9.69
CA PRO A 436 -28.81 35.86 -9.90
C PRO A 436 -30.15 35.65 -10.63
N SER A 437 -31.25 36.11 -10.04
CA SER A 437 -32.56 36.03 -10.66
C SER A 437 -32.61 36.96 -11.91
N LYS A 438 -33.41 36.56 -12.90
CA LYS A 438 -33.70 37.40 -14.09
C LYS A 438 -34.42 38.71 -13.71
N PHE A 439 -34.99 38.78 -12.52
CA PHE A 439 -35.63 39.99 -11.98
C PHE A 439 -34.65 40.87 -11.17
N GLY A 440 -33.38 40.50 -11.08
CA GLY A 440 -32.37 41.23 -10.33
C GLY A 440 -32.25 40.84 -8.85
N GLY A 441 -33.05 39.90 -8.37
CA GLY A 441 -33.02 39.36 -7.00
C GLY A 441 -32.29 38.04 -6.88
N LEU A 442 -32.81 37.15 -6.03
CA LEU A 442 -32.27 35.81 -5.77
C LEU A 442 -32.99 34.75 -6.57
N GLY A 443 -32.28 33.94 -7.32
CA GLY A 443 -32.72 32.67 -7.86
C GLY A 443 -32.21 31.50 -6.96
N THR A 444 -33.14 30.63 -6.57
CA THR A 444 -32.82 29.41 -5.80
C THR A 444 -33.35 28.21 -6.57
N ARG A 445 -32.47 27.21 -6.79
CA ARG A 445 -32.80 25.95 -7.46
C ARG A 445 -32.56 24.78 -6.53
N PHE A 446 -33.59 24.01 -6.27
CA PHE A 446 -33.55 22.77 -5.52
C PHE A 446 -33.69 21.61 -6.50
N SER A 447 -32.78 20.66 -6.48
CA SER A 447 -32.81 19.47 -7.32
C SER A 447 -32.83 18.22 -6.46
N PHE A 448 -33.80 17.33 -6.69
CA PHE A 448 -33.97 16.08 -5.96
C PHE A 448 -34.04 14.89 -6.90
N PRO A 449 -33.60 13.71 -6.49
CA PRO A 449 -33.95 12.47 -7.17
C PRO A 449 -35.48 12.29 -7.19
N GLY A 450 -36.02 12.03 -8.37
CA GLY A 450 -37.46 11.78 -8.52
C GLY A 450 -37.82 10.39 -7.94
N ALA A 451 -38.91 10.33 -7.18
CA ALA A 451 -39.49 9.06 -6.77
C ALA A 451 -40.40 8.51 -7.88
N GLU A 452 -40.26 7.25 -8.22
CA GLU A 452 -41.26 6.52 -8.98
C GLU A 452 -42.32 5.99 -7.98
N LEU A 453 -43.60 6.19 -8.28
CA LEU A 453 -44.66 5.51 -7.57
C LEU A 453 -44.50 3.99 -7.79
N SER A 454 -44.03 3.27 -6.79
CA SER A 454 -44.24 1.83 -6.77
C SER A 454 -45.72 1.58 -6.62
N LEU A 455 -46.35 1.22 -7.74
CA LEU A 455 -47.76 0.76 -7.80
C LEU A 455 -47.93 -0.52 -6.98
#